data_abc69c913c66ce7c5fa6a06de8bae539
#
_entry.id   abc69c913c66ce7c5fa6a06de8bae539
#
_cell.length_a   1.000
_cell.length_b   1.000
_cell.length_c   1.000
_cell.angle_alpha   90.00
_cell.angle_beta   90.00
_cell.angle_gamma   90.00
#
_symmetry.space_group_name_H-M   'P 1'
#
loop_
_entity.id
_entity.type
_entity.pdbx_description
1 polymer ?
#
loop_
_entity_poly.entity_id
_entity_poly.type
_entity_poly.pdbx_seq_one_letter_code
_entity_poly.pdbx_strand_id
1 'polypeptide(L)'
;MPGLFCKENMRRMIPMNAYVASVIENVKKKHGNEPEFVQTVEEVLTSIAPMVDKHPEYEKADLLNRMVEPERMFTFRVVWMDDNGNYHTNIGYRCQFNGAIGPYKGGLRFQPNVYPGIIKFLGFEQIFKNSLTGLPIGGGKGGSDFDPKG
;
A
#
# COMPACT_ATOMS: atom_id res chain seq x y z
N MET A 1 41.23 31.85 1.56
CA MET A 1 40.72 30.73 2.32
C MET A 1 39.29 30.46 1.91
N PRO A 2 39.03 29.46 1.14
CA PRO A 2 37.66 28.94 0.95
C PRO A 2 37.62 27.45 1.33
N GLY A 3 36.60 27.02 2.00
CA GLY A 3 36.28 25.60 2.05
C GLY A 3 36.13 24.99 3.44
N LEU A 4 35.11 25.40 4.18
CA LEU A 4 34.71 24.67 5.40
C LEU A 4 33.17 24.53 5.54
N PHE A 5 32.42 24.45 4.46
CA PHE A 5 30.96 24.28 4.53
C PHE A 5 30.45 23.25 3.52
N CYS A 6 30.96 22.02 3.57
CA CYS A 6 30.34 20.95 2.76
C CYS A 6 30.70 19.54 3.26
N LYS A 7 30.62 19.26 4.56
CA LYS A 7 30.83 17.90 5.08
C LYS A 7 29.89 17.46 6.21
N GLU A 8 28.73 18.07 6.36
CA GLU A 8 27.83 17.72 7.49
C GLU A 8 26.44 17.19 7.07
N ASN A 9 26.34 16.51 5.96
CA ASN A 9 25.13 15.76 5.66
C ASN A 9 25.41 14.36 5.10
N MET A 10 26.39 13.70 5.64
CA MET A 10 26.42 12.24 5.56
C MET A 10 25.48 11.75 6.68
N ARG A 11 24.16 11.68 6.38
CA ARG A 11 23.21 10.94 7.20
C ARG A 11 23.88 9.59 7.45
N ARG A 12 24.21 9.29 8.70
CA ARG A 12 24.61 7.96 9.09
C ARG A 12 23.55 7.02 8.54
N MET A 13 23.88 6.30 7.48
CA MET A 13 23.07 5.17 7.03
C MET A 13 23.16 4.16 8.17
N ILE A 14 22.18 4.20 9.06
CA ILE A 14 21.95 3.08 9.99
C ILE A 14 21.69 1.90 9.05
N PRO A 15 22.45 0.81 9.12
CA PRO A 15 22.23 -0.32 8.25
C PRO A 15 20.78 -0.77 8.48
N MET A 16 20.01 -0.82 7.39
CA MET A 16 18.61 -1.27 7.45
C MET A 16 18.57 -2.68 8.01
N ASN A 17 17.65 -2.96 8.90
CA ASN A 17 17.38 -4.30 9.42
C ASN A 17 17.31 -5.33 8.28
N ALA A 18 18.04 -6.43 8.38
CA ALA A 18 18.14 -7.43 7.33
C ALA A 18 16.79 -8.06 6.96
N TYR A 19 15.92 -8.26 7.94
CA TYR A 19 14.56 -8.75 7.72
C TYR A 19 13.73 -7.74 6.92
N VAL A 20 13.73 -6.46 7.30
CA VAL A 20 13.04 -5.38 6.56
C VAL A 20 13.55 -5.31 5.13
N ALA A 21 14.86 -5.33 4.91
CA ALA A 21 15.47 -5.32 3.58
C ALA A 21 15.00 -6.52 2.74
N SER A 22 14.97 -7.72 3.32
CA SER A 22 14.53 -8.92 2.63
C SER A 22 13.07 -8.85 2.20
N VAL A 23 12.19 -8.31 3.04
CA VAL A 23 10.77 -8.12 2.71
C VAL A 23 10.60 -7.14 1.55
N ILE A 24 11.31 -6.00 1.58
CA ILE A 24 11.28 -5.02 0.48
C ILE A 24 11.73 -5.66 -0.84
N GLU A 25 12.82 -6.41 -0.83
CA GLU A 25 13.31 -7.11 -2.03
C GLU A 25 12.32 -8.17 -2.55
N ASN A 26 11.65 -8.90 -1.66
CA ASN A 26 10.62 -9.85 -2.04
C ASN A 26 9.42 -9.14 -2.70
N VAL A 27 8.99 -8.00 -2.16
CA VAL A 27 7.92 -7.18 -2.75
C VAL A 27 8.33 -6.66 -4.13
N LYS A 28 9.55 -6.15 -4.30
CA LYS A 28 10.08 -5.70 -5.60
C LYS A 28 10.07 -6.82 -6.64
N LYS A 29 10.45 -8.02 -6.25
CA LYS A 29 10.44 -9.20 -7.17
C LYS A 29 9.03 -9.63 -7.54
N LYS A 30 8.11 -9.66 -6.57
CA LYS A 30 6.75 -10.17 -6.75
C LYS A 30 5.82 -9.16 -7.44
N HIS A 31 6.00 -7.88 -7.15
CA HIS A 31 5.10 -6.79 -7.55
C HIS A 31 5.78 -5.72 -8.41
N GLY A 32 6.85 -6.07 -9.13
CA GLY A 32 7.62 -5.11 -9.94
C GLY A 32 6.82 -4.39 -11.05
N ASN A 33 5.65 -4.91 -11.42
CA ASN A 33 4.70 -4.29 -12.35
C ASN A 33 3.69 -3.35 -11.67
N GLU A 34 3.82 -3.12 -10.36
CA GLU A 34 2.95 -2.27 -9.54
C GLU A 34 3.79 -1.20 -8.81
N PRO A 35 4.39 -0.24 -9.55
CA PRO A 35 5.41 0.65 -9.01
C PRO A 35 4.95 1.49 -7.83
N GLU A 36 3.70 1.96 -7.82
CA GLU A 36 3.14 2.75 -6.72
C GLU A 36 3.06 1.92 -5.43
N PHE A 37 2.70 0.65 -5.55
CA PHE A 37 2.65 -0.25 -4.41
C PHE A 37 4.05 -0.55 -3.87
N VAL A 38 5.00 -0.87 -4.75
CA VAL A 38 6.39 -1.14 -4.37
C VAL A 38 7.01 0.07 -3.66
N GLN A 39 6.86 1.26 -4.23
CA GLN A 39 7.38 2.49 -3.63
C GLN A 39 6.79 2.72 -2.23
N THR A 40 5.47 2.61 -2.10
CA THR A 40 4.79 2.85 -0.81
C THR A 40 5.24 1.84 0.25
N VAL A 41 5.40 0.56 -0.10
CA VAL A 41 5.92 -0.45 0.83
C VAL A 41 7.34 -0.10 1.26
N GLU A 42 8.22 0.26 0.33
CA GLU A 42 9.60 0.63 0.65
C GLU A 42 9.67 1.83 1.60
N GLU A 43 8.90 2.88 1.35
CA GLU A 43 8.84 4.07 2.19
C GLU A 43 8.35 3.75 3.61
N VAL A 44 7.24 3.01 3.72
CA VAL A 44 6.66 2.66 5.02
C VAL A 44 7.56 1.71 5.80
N LEU A 45 8.03 0.61 5.21
CA LEU A 45 8.87 -0.35 5.91
C LEU A 45 10.20 0.25 6.35
N THR A 46 10.80 1.13 5.54
CA THR A 46 11.98 1.88 5.91
C THR A 46 11.73 2.77 7.12
N SER A 47 10.57 3.43 7.19
CA SER A 47 10.22 4.32 8.29
C SER A 47 10.00 3.59 9.62
N ILE A 48 9.48 2.36 9.59
CA ILE A 48 9.22 1.55 10.78
C ILE A 48 10.39 0.62 11.16
N ALA A 49 11.43 0.52 10.34
CA ALA A 49 12.59 -0.36 10.59
C ALA A 49 13.19 -0.21 12.01
N PRO A 50 13.38 1.03 12.56
CA PRO A 50 13.89 1.19 13.91
C PRO A 50 13.00 0.61 15.02
N MET A 51 11.71 0.45 14.75
CA MET A 51 10.80 -0.23 15.67
C MET A 51 10.97 -1.74 15.57
N VAL A 52 11.10 -2.27 14.36
CA VAL A 52 11.32 -3.70 14.12
C VAL A 52 12.60 -4.18 14.79
N ASP A 53 13.67 -3.38 14.79
CA ASP A 53 14.93 -3.67 15.48
C ASP A 53 14.76 -3.90 17.00
N LYS A 54 13.76 -3.27 17.60
CA LYS A 54 13.46 -3.38 19.03
C LYS A 54 12.56 -4.57 19.38
N HIS A 55 11.98 -5.20 18.37
CA HIS A 55 10.93 -6.21 18.47
C HIS A 55 11.26 -7.46 17.63
N PRO A 56 12.25 -8.28 18.05
CA PRO A 56 12.64 -9.48 17.29
C PRO A 56 11.52 -10.51 17.13
N GLU A 57 10.50 -10.44 17.97
CA GLU A 57 9.29 -11.25 17.85
C GLU A 57 8.52 -10.98 16.55
N TYR A 58 8.65 -9.79 15.94
CA TYR A 58 8.00 -9.46 14.68
C TYR A 58 8.60 -10.22 13.50
N GLU A 59 9.93 -10.36 13.48
CA GLU A 59 10.61 -11.20 12.49
C GLU A 59 10.24 -12.67 12.68
N LYS A 60 10.28 -13.16 13.92
CA LYS A 60 9.93 -14.55 14.25
C LYS A 60 8.49 -14.91 13.85
N ALA A 61 7.56 -13.94 13.92
CA ALA A 61 6.17 -14.09 13.49
C ALA A 61 5.95 -13.83 12.00
N ASP A 62 7.01 -13.50 11.25
CA ASP A 62 6.93 -13.09 9.83
C ASP A 62 5.91 -11.97 9.58
N LEU A 63 5.86 -11.00 10.51
CA LEU A 63 4.82 -9.98 10.55
C LEU A 63 4.80 -9.11 9.30
N LEU A 64 5.99 -8.65 8.83
CA LEU A 64 6.04 -7.72 7.71
C LEU A 64 5.63 -8.37 6.39
N ASN A 65 6.03 -9.61 6.11
CA ASN A 65 5.59 -10.33 4.91
C ASN A 65 4.05 -10.48 4.90
N ARG A 66 3.44 -10.71 6.06
CA ARG A 66 1.98 -10.77 6.20
C ARG A 66 1.32 -9.41 6.04
N MET A 67 1.99 -8.33 6.45
CA MET A 67 1.47 -6.96 6.35
C MET A 67 1.51 -6.40 4.93
N VAL A 68 2.46 -6.82 4.11
CA VAL A 68 2.59 -6.32 2.74
C VAL A 68 1.76 -7.12 1.72
N GLU A 69 1.10 -8.17 2.14
CA GLU A 69 0.26 -8.98 1.27
C GLU A 69 -1.22 -8.76 1.62
N PRO A 70 -2.08 -8.37 0.65
CA PRO A 70 -3.51 -8.24 0.92
C PRO A 70 -4.16 -9.60 1.18
N GLU A 71 -5.14 -9.65 2.07
CA GLU A 71 -5.88 -10.87 2.33
C GLU A 71 -6.73 -11.29 1.13
N ARG A 72 -7.35 -10.32 0.41
CA ARG A 72 -8.13 -10.59 -0.80
C ARG A 72 -8.12 -9.40 -1.75
N MET A 73 -8.05 -9.71 -3.05
CA MET A 73 -8.27 -8.77 -4.15
C MET A 73 -9.42 -9.28 -5.00
N PHE A 74 -10.42 -8.44 -5.23
CA PHE A 74 -11.53 -8.70 -6.14
C PHE A 74 -11.41 -7.80 -7.36
N THR A 75 -11.56 -8.39 -8.54
CA THR A 75 -11.70 -7.69 -9.81
C THR A 75 -13.00 -8.17 -10.44
N PHE A 76 -13.84 -7.25 -10.85
CA PHE A 76 -15.17 -7.57 -11.38
C PHE A 76 -15.60 -6.57 -12.45
N ARG A 77 -16.44 -7.04 -13.37
CA ARG A 77 -17.03 -6.25 -14.42
C ARG A 77 -18.20 -5.44 -13.87
N VAL A 78 -18.25 -4.15 -14.23
CA VAL A 78 -19.38 -3.26 -13.96
C VAL A 78 -19.98 -2.83 -15.29
N VAL A 79 -21.25 -3.16 -15.52
CA VAL A 79 -22.00 -2.72 -16.70
C VAL A 79 -23.01 -1.66 -16.25
N TRP A 80 -23.06 -0.56 -16.98
CA TRP A 80 -23.98 0.53 -16.71
C TRP A 80 -24.46 1.18 -18.00
N MET A 81 -25.57 1.92 -17.94
CA MET A 81 -26.17 2.63 -19.07
C MET A 81 -26.15 4.13 -18.78
N ASP A 82 -25.71 4.91 -19.76
CA ASP A 82 -25.75 6.38 -19.66
C ASP A 82 -27.15 6.96 -19.91
N ASP A 83 -27.29 8.27 -19.73
CA ASP A 83 -28.56 8.98 -19.91
C ASP A 83 -29.06 8.98 -21.37
N ASN A 84 -28.20 8.63 -22.34
CA ASN A 84 -28.53 8.50 -23.75
C ASN A 84 -28.93 7.07 -24.13
N GLY A 85 -28.93 6.13 -23.19
CA GLY A 85 -29.27 4.74 -23.41
C GLY A 85 -28.12 3.88 -23.93
N ASN A 86 -26.88 4.37 -23.94
CA ASN A 86 -25.71 3.60 -24.35
C ASN A 86 -25.17 2.76 -23.21
N TYR A 87 -24.78 1.50 -23.51
CA TYR A 87 -24.16 0.61 -22.54
C TYR A 87 -22.64 0.82 -22.49
N HIS A 88 -22.13 0.85 -21.27
CA HIS A 88 -20.70 0.97 -20.97
C HIS A 88 -20.25 -0.17 -20.06
N THR A 89 -18.95 -0.46 -20.11
CA THR A 89 -18.35 -1.49 -19.26
C THR A 89 -17.08 -0.92 -18.62
N ASN A 90 -17.03 -0.96 -17.30
CA ASN A 90 -15.86 -0.62 -16.51
C ASN A 90 -15.42 -1.83 -15.67
N ILE A 91 -14.22 -1.73 -15.10
CA ILE A 91 -13.71 -2.72 -14.18
C ILE A 91 -13.73 -2.12 -12.77
N GLY A 92 -14.37 -2.85 -11.85
CA GLY A 92 -14.37 -2.55 -10.43
C GLY A 92 -13.32 -3.38 -9.67
N TYR A 93 -12.78 -2.79 -8.63
CA TYR A 93 -11.78 -3.42 -7.76
C TYR A 93 -12.14 -3.25 -6.31
N ARG A 94 -11.87 -4.28 -5.49
CA ARG A 94 -11.93 -4.19 -4.04
C ARG A 94 -10.75 -4.92 -3.43
N CYS A 95 -9.95 -4.20 -2.63
CA CYS A 95 -8.91 -4.76 -1.79
C CYS A 95 -9.41 -4.87 -0.35
N GLN A 96 -9.45 -6.08 0.18
CA GLN A 96 -9.53 -6.38 1.59
C GLN A 96 -8.11 -6.62 2.07
N PHE A 97 -7.46 -5.54 2.53
CA PHE A 97 -6.02 -5.62 2.74
C PHE A 97 -5.68 -6.32 4.06
N ASN A 98 -6.21 -5.86 5.17
CA ASN A 98 -5.95 -6.46 6.47
C ASN A 98 -7.14 -6.26 7.42
N GLY A 99 -7.67 -7.35 7.94
CA GLY A 99 -8.81 -7.38 8.86
C GLY A 99 -8.43 -7.67 10.31
N ALA A 100 -7.15 -7.64 10.68
CA ALA A 100 -6.67 -8.06 12.02
C ALA A 100 -7.29 -7.26 13.18
N ILE A 101 -7.57 -5.96 12.97
CA ILE A 101 -8.14 -5.09 14.02
C ILE A 101 -9.62 -4.76 13.83
N GLY A 102 -10.25 -5.27 12.77
CA GLY A 102 -11.67 -5.08 12.52
C GLY A 102 -12.05 -5.16 11.04
N PRO A 103 -13.31 -4.85 10.69
CA PRO A 103 -13.79 -4.95 9.31
C PRO A 103 -13.03 -4.04 8.36
N TYR A 104 -12.85 -4.49 7.12
CA TYR A 104 -12.16 -3.72 6.08
C TYR A 104 -12.90 -2.43 5.77
N LYS A 105 -12.23 -1.29 6.00
CA LYS A 105 -12.78 0.03 5.78
C LYS A 105 -11.79 0.87 4.97
N GLY A 106 -12.33 1.59 3.98
CA GLY A 106 -11.59 2.51 3.12
C GLY A 106 -12.52 3.14 2.08
N GLY A 107 -12.04 4.19 1.41
CA GLY A 107 -12.79 4.91 0.40
C GLY A 107 -12.84 4.22 -0.96
N LEU A 108 -13.48 4.89 -1.92
CA LEU A 108 -13.50 4.52 -3.34
C LEU A 108 -12.66 5.52 -4.14
N ARG A 109 -11.98 5.04 -5.18
CA ARG A 109 -11.28 5.87 -6.16
C ARG A 109 -11.84 5.59 -7.55
N PHE A 110 -12.35 6.65 -8.19
CA PHE A 110 -12.80 6.59 -9.58
C PHE A 110 -11.88 7.45 -10.45
N GLN A 111 -11.16 6.82 -11.36
CA GLN A 111 -10.24 7.49 -12.27
C GLN A 111 -9.84 6.51 -13.40
N PRO A 112 -9.73 6.97 -14.66
CA PRO A 112 -9.44 6.09 -15.81
C PRO A 112 -8.18 5.24 -15.69
N ASN A 113 -7.19 5.70 -14.93
CA ASN A 113 -5.94 4.98 -14.72
C ASN A 113 -5.94 4.02 -13.52
N VAL A 114 -7.09 3.76 -12.90
CA VAL A 114 -7.17 2.80 -11.79
C VAL A 114 -6.96 1.38 -12.31
N TYR A 115 -6.02 0.68 -11.65
CA TYR A 115 -5.71 -0.73 -11.88
C TYR A 115 -5.40 -1.40 -10.54
N PRO A 116 -5.23 -2.73 -10.46
CA PRO A 116 -5.03 -3.43 -9.19
C PRO A 116 -3.92 -2.87 -8.29
N GLY A 117 -2.79 -2.47 -8.87
CA GLY A 117 -1.66 -1.89 -8.12
C GLY A 117 -2.02 -0.59 -7.38
N ILE A 118 -2.81 0.29 -8.02
CA ILE A 118 -3.32 1.52 -7.40
C ILE A 118 -4.21 1.19 -6.19
N ILE A 119 -5.12 0.23 -6.35
CA ILE A 119 -6.04 -0.15 -5.26
C ILE A 119 -5.29 -0.87 -4.14
N LYS A 120 -4.26 -1.65 -4.48
CA LYS A 120 -3.40 -2.33 -3.53
C LYS A 120 -2.60 -1.33 -2.68
N PHE A 121 -1.91 -0.36 -3.29
CA PHE A 121 -1.14 0.61 -2.53
C PHE A 121 -2.03 1.47 -1.61
N LEU A 122 -3.18 1.92 -2.10
CA LEU A 122 -4.13 2.68 -1.30
C LEU A 122 -4.71 1.84 -0.15
N GLY A 123 -4.90 0.53 -0.36
CA GLY A 123 -5.33 -0.40 0.68
C GLY A 123 -4.26 -0.61 1.75
N PHE A 124 -3.00 -0.68 1.35
CA PHE A 124 -1.86 -0.78 2.24
C PHE A 124 -1.72 0.47 3.12
N GLU A 125 -1.76 1.67 2.54
CA GLU A 125 -1.77 2.92 3.32
C GLU A 125 -2.95 2.99 4.29
N GLN A 126 -4.10 2.45 3.89
CA GLN A 126 -5.31 2.49 4.71
C GLN A 126 -5.17 1.69 6.01
N ILE A 127 -4.31 0.66 6.07
CA ILE A 127 -4.02 -0.08 7.30
C ILE A 127 -3.49 0.88 8.37
N PHE A 128 -2.47 1.64 8.03
CA PHE A 128 -1.81 2.57 8.96
C PHE A 128 -2.73 3.72 9.33
N LYS A 129 -3.40 4.30 8.34
CA LYS A 129 -4.35 5.38 8.57
C LYS A 129 -5.44 4.98 9.56
N ASN A 130 -6.03 3.79 9.40
CA ASN A 130 -7.08 3.31 10.28
C ASN A 130 -6.56 2.95 11.68
N SER A 131 -5.37 2.34 11.78
CA SER A 131 -4.76 2.00 13.07
C SER A 131 -4.53 3.22 13.96
N LEU A 132 -4.21 4.37 13.36
CA LEU A 132 -3.99 5.63 14.08
C LEU A 132 -5.27 6.27 14.60
N THR A 133 -6.44 5.81 14.18
CA THR A 133 -7.73 6.32 14.70
C THR A 133 -8.09 5.77 16.08
N GLY A 134 -7.46 4.66 16.50
CA GLY A 134 -7.84 3.92 17.70
C GLY A 134 -9.16 3.14 17.58
N LEU A 135 -9.81 3.17 16.42
CA LEU A 135 -11.05 2.43 16.16
C LEU A 135 -10.77 0.99 15.73
N PRO A 136 -11.65 0.02 16.04
CA PRO A 136 -11.48 -1.38 15.65
C PRO A 136 -11.89 -1.60 14.17
N ILE A 137 -11.19 -0.97 13.25
CA ILE A 137 -11.41 -1.04 11.81
C ILE A 137 -10.13 -1.43 11.07
N GLY A 138 -10.25 -2.44 10.21
CA GLY A 138 -9.17 -2.89 9.33
C GLY A 138 -9.01 -2.00 8.10
N GLY A 139 -8.03 -2.33 7.26
CA GLY A 139 -7.72 -1.60 6.03
C GLY A 139 -8.33 -2.25 4.79
N GLY A 140 -8.97 -1.44 3.97
CA GLY A 140 -9.46 -1.84 2.66
C GLY A 140 -9.57 -0.66 1.70
N LYS A 141 -9.69 -0.96 0.41
CA LYS A 141 -9.85 0.07 -0.64
C LYS A 141 -10.68 -0.48 -1.80
N GLY A 142 -11.47 0.36 -2.39
CA GLY A 142 -12.18 0.06 -3.63
C GLY A 142 -11.92 1.11 -4.70
N GLY A 143 -12.35 0.82 -5.92
CA GLY A 143 -12.27 1.77 -7.02
C GLY A 143 -12.67 1.16 -8.36
N SER A 144 -12.60 1.98 -9.38
CA SER A 144 -12.90 1.62 -10.77
C SER A 144 -12.13 2.53 -11.73
N ASP A 145 -11.91 2.03 -12.93
CA ASP A 145 -11.40 2.81 -14.07
C ASP A 145 -12.47 3.76 -14.66
N PHE A 146 -13.62 3.89 -14.04
CA PHE A 146 -14.67 4.84 -14.39
C PHE A 146 -14.17 6.29 -14.27
N ASP A 147 -14.42 7.11 -15.32
CA ASP A 147 -14.15 8.55 -15.27
C ASP A 147 -15.38 9.30 -14.74
N PRO A 148 -15.32 9.88 -13.54
CA PRO A 148 -16.46 10.60 -12.96
C PRO A 148 -16.64 12.01 -13.53
N LYS A 149 -15.76 12.44 -14.41
CA LYS A 149 -15.83 13.79 -15.00
C LYS A 149 -16.58 13.83 -16.33
N GLY A 150 -16.92 12.67 -16.87
CA GLY A 150 -17.61 12.52 -18.17
C GLY A 150 -16.69 12.45 -19.35
#